data_7167b2f9d2e99c7ef2816559ce382d9e
#
_entry.id   7167b2f9d2e99c7ef2816559ce382d9e
#
_cell.length_a   1.000
_cell.length_b   1.000
_cell.length_c   1.000
_cell.angle_alpha   90.00
_cell.angle_beta   90.00
_cell.angle_gamma   90.00
#
_symmetry.space_group_name_H-M   'P 1'
#
loop_
_entity.id
_entity.type
_entity.pdbx_description
1 polymer ?
#
loop_
_entity_poly.entity_id
_entity_poly.type
_entity_poly.pdbx_seq_one_letter_code
_entity_poly.pdbx_strand_id
1 'polypeptide(L)'
;MRITLALFALLFVLTLPLPGFGQQENLGTLTFPTSCDARVQSQFERGVAMLHSYWFTEARKVFDAVLQQDPGCAMAYWGLAVNYLGNSLAAAPPPKDVAAASEALDKARTIGAKTQRERDWIEAIGTYYRDHDTRPLDARLAAYTSAMEGMTRRYPSDFEAWTYYALTLQASAPRSDKTYTSQLKSAEILERLFKQNPQHPGVAHYLVHAYDYPPLADKGIRIAGQYARIAPAAPHARHMPSHIYSMVGMWEESIASNRSALEVQPAYHHATDFIVYAHLQLAQDVKAKTLVDVIAALPRGEYGFLANFTAVAVIPARYALERGDWAGAAALPVVSTGRAMADSLVRFARGLGMARSGDLAGAKREVQGLQDLRSALEKSNQSYWADRTEEQRLAVSAWVAHPEGAREQAMKLLRAAADGEDGSVKHVAMENRLYPMRELLGELLLQSGQAAAALHEFETSLKENPNRYRGLAGAARAAEAAGDRQKATAYFEKLVALSSKADTPRPELAHAKELLGRR
;
A
#
# COMPACT_ATOMS: atom_id res chain seq x y z
N MET A 1 78.47 38.92 19.41
CA MET A 1 77.66 37.83 19.98
C MET A 1 76.41 37.71 19.15
N ARG A 2 76.38 36.78 18.18
CA ARG A 2 75.22 36.54 17.31
C ARG A 2 74.53 35.26 17.81
N ILE A 3 73.26 35.41 18.23
CA ILE A 3 72.40 34.29 18.67
C ILE A 3 71.57 33.81 17.46
N THR A 4 71.82 32.62 17.06
CA THR A 4 71.06 31.93 15.96
C THR A 4 69.85 31.25 16.58
N LEU A 5 68.64 31.69 16.24
CA LEU A 5 67.39 30.97 16.56
C LEU A 5 67.15 29.88 15.52
N ALA A 6 67.09 28.62 15.96
CA ALA A 6 66.66 27.49 15.15
C ALA A 6 65.13 27.33 15.27
N LEU A 7 64.39 27.51 14.19
CA LEU A 7 62.94 27.17 14.09
C LEU A 7 62.82 25.66 13.87
N PHE A 8 62.21 24.97 14.86
CA PHE A 8 61.68 23.60 14.64
C PHE A 8 60.28 23.70 14.05
N ALA A 9 60.12 23.33 12.79
CA ALA A 9 58.83 23.13 12.14
C ALA A 9 58.24 21.76 12.54
N LEU A 10 57.20 21.78 13.40
CA LEU A 10 56.42 20.57 13.68
C LEU A 10 55.48 20.30 12.50
N LEU A 11 55.74 19.26 11.72
CA LEU A 11 54.82 18.73 10.73
C LEU A 11 53.67 18.01 11.46
N PHE A 12 52.51 18.64 11.53
CA PHE A 12 51.24 17.98 11.90
C PHE A 12 50.76 17.17 10.72
N VAL A 13 50.95 15.87 10.73
CA VAL A 13 50.29 14.94 9.77
C VAL A 13 48.85 14.82 10.17
N LEU A 14 47.95 15.56 9.48
CA LEU A 14 46.52 15.33 9.55
C LEU A 14 46.23 13.96 8.93
N THR A 15 46.06 12.95 9.76
CA THR A 15 45.42 11.68 9.35
C THR A 15 43.92 11.97 9.16
N LEU A 16 43.51 12.25 7.93
CA LEU A 16 42.10 12.18 7.55
C LEU A 16 41.61 10.77 7.83
N PRO A 17 40.50 10.59 8.58
CA PRO A 17 39.93 9.27 8.70
C PRO A 17 39.53 8.79 7.31
N LEU A 18 40.05 7.66 6.90
CA LEU A 18 39.55 6.91 5.75
C LEU A 18 38.04 6.76 5.94
N PRO A 19 37.22 6.93 4.87
CA PRO A 19 35.79 6.68 4.97
C PRO A 19 35.61 5.26 5.49
N GLY A 20 35.08 5.16 6.70
CA GLY A 20 34.83 3.89 7.36
C GLY A 20 34.06 2.99 6.42
N PHE A 21 34.43 1.73 6.33
CA PHE A 21 33.63 0.67 5.72
C PHE A 21 32.22 0.83 6.24
N GLY A 22 31.27 1.18 5.34
CA GLY A 22 29.90 1.46 5.69
C GLY A 22 29.36 0.33 6.56
N GLN A 23 28.72 0.72 7.65
CA GLN A 23 28.03 -0.22 8.52
C GLN A 23 27.17 -1.10 7.63
N GLN A 24 27.42 -2.42 7.63
CA GLN A 24 26.72 -3.36 6.76
C GLN A 24 25.22 -3.23 7.07
N GLU A 25 24.44 -2.80 6.08
CA GLU A 25 23.00 -2.58 6.23
C GLU A 25 22.35 -3.87 6.71
N ASN A 26 21.63 -3.81 7.82
CA ASN A 26 20.90 -4.96 8.32
C ASN A 26 19.64 -5.18 7.49
N LEU A 27 19.67 -6.20 6.62
CA LEU A 27 18.61 -6.63 5.71
C LEU A 27 18.06 -8.02 6.05
N GLY A 28 18.39 -8.56 7.22
CA GLY A 28 18.10 -9.95 7.59
C GLY A 28 19.13 -10.93 7.03
N THR A 29 18.79 -12.20 6.98
CA THR A 29 19.69 -13.28 6.51
C THR A 29 18.98 -14.18 5.50
N LEU A 30 19.67 -14.47 4.40
CA LEU A 30 19.25 -15.47 3.41
C LEU A 30 20.47 -16.17 2.82
N THR A 31 20.22 -17.26 2.13
CA THR A 31 21.25 -18.02 1.39
C THR A 31 20.69 -18.36 0.03
N PHE A 32 21.34 -17.86 -1.01
CA PHE A 32 20.99 -18.14 -2.39
C PHE A 32 22.27 -18.47 -3.19
N PRO A 33 22.75 -19.71 -3.12
CA PRO A 33 24.02 -20.09 -3.74
C PRO A 33 23.95 -19.95 -5.26
N THR A 34 25.00 -19.40 -5.84
CA THR A 34 25.17 -19.24 -7.29
C THR A 34 26.48 -19.88 -7.77
N SER A 35 26.56 -20.10 -9.07
CA SER A 35 27.79 -20.53 -9.75
C SER A 35 28.65 -19.37 -10.25
N CYS A 36 28.34 -18.14 -9.85
CA CYS A 36 29.11 -16.93 -10.11
C CYS A 36 30.47 -17.00 -9.34
N ASP A 37 31.35 -16.04 -9.58
CA ASP A 37 32.58 -15.92 -8.80
C ASP A 37 32.28 -15.83 -7.29
N ALA A 38 32.96 -16.59 -6.49
CA ALA A 38 32.75 -16.63 -5.03
C ALA A 38 32.92 -15.25 -4.36
N ARG A 39 33.70 -14.35 -4.96
CA ARG A 39 33.91 -12.97 -4.46
C ARG A 39 32.66 -12.13 -4.50
N VAL A 40 31.72 -12.41 -5.40
CA VAL A 40 30.46 -11.64 -5.54
C VAL A 40 29.27 -12.29 -4.84
N GLN A 41 29.42 -13.50 -4.26
CA GLN A 41 28.31 -14.26 -3.68
C GLN A 41 27.56 -13.48 -2.59
N SER A 42 28.26 -12.89 -1.63
CA SER A 42 27.64 -12.12 -0.55
C SER A 42 26.94 -10.83 -1.06
N GLN A 43 27.52 -10.22 -2.10
CA GLN A 43 26.92 -9.05 -2.73
C GLN A 43 25.66 -9.42 -3.52
N PHE A 44 25.66 -10.57 -4.20
CA PHE A 44 24.46 -11.09 -4.86
C PHE A 44 23.34 -11.35 -3.84
N GLU A 45 23.63 -12.04 -2.74
CA GLU A 45 22.65 -12.31 -1.67
C GLU A 45 22.10 -11.00 -1.05
N ARG A 46 22.96 -9.98 -0.87
CA ARG A 46 22.52 -8.64 -0.46
C ARG A 46 21.52 -8.05 -1.48
N GLY A 47 21.77 -8.16 -2.77
CA GLY A 47 20.82 -7.75 -3.82
C GLY A 47 19.49 -8.47 -3.72
N VAL A 48 19.50 -9.78 -3.47
CA VAL A 48 18.27 -10.58 -3.27
C VAL A 48 17.52 -10.15 -2.00
N ALA A 49 18.20 -9.87 -0.89
CA ALA A 49 17.57 -9.35 0.32
C ALA A 49 16.88 -8.00 0.10
N MET A 50 17.46 -7.14 -0.74
CA MET A 50 16.86 -5.88 -1.16
C MET A 50 15.64 -6.09 -2.07
N LEU A 51 15.68 -7.08 -3.00
CA LEU A 51 14.49 -7.47 -3.79
C LEU A 51 13.35 -7.91 -2.88
N HIS A 52 13.62 -8.76 -1.91
CA HIS A 52 12.64 -9.20 -0.93
C HIS A 52 12.06 -8.08 -0.08
N SER A 53 12.81 -7.00 0.12
CA SER A 53 12.38 -5.82 0.87
C SER A 53 11.84 -4.70 -0.04
N TYR A 54 11.59 -4.96 -1.31
CA TYR A 54 11.11 -4.01 -2.33
C TYR A 54 11.97 -2.73 -2.42
N TRP A 55 13.25 -2.85 -2.11
CA TRP A 55 14.21 -1.76 -2.26
C TRP A 55 14.88 -1.80 -3.65
N PHE A 56 14.04 -1.75 -4.67
CA PHE A 56 14.42 -2.02 -6.06
C PHE A 56 15.52 -1.10 -6.61
N THR A 57 15.54 0.19 -6.23
CA THR A 57 16.57 1.13 -6.68
C THR A 57 17.96 0.72 -6.21
N GLU A 58 18.09 0.29 -4.96
CA GLU A 58 19.36 -0.14 -4.39
C GLU A 58 19.73 -1.56 -4.85
N ALA A 59 18.76 -2.46 -4.97
CA ALA A 59 19.00 -3.80 -5.51
C ALA A 59 19.61 -3.75 -6.91
N ARG A 60 19.11 -2.87 -7.78
CA ARG A 60 19.67 -2.67 -9.13
C ARG A 60 21.14 -2.30 -9.09
N LYS A 61 21.52 -1.30 -8.27
CA LYS A 61 22.93 -0.89 -8.12
C LYS A 61 23.81 -2.04 -7.66
N VAL A 62 23.29 -2.88 -6.78
CA VAL A 62 24.01 -4.06 -6.26
C VAL A 62 24.24 -5.09 -7.37
N PHE A 63 23.22 -5.43 -8.17
CA PHE A 63 23.38 -6.37 -9.28
C PHE A 63 24.29 -5.81 -10.38
N ASP A 64 24.21 -4.52 -10.69
CA ASP A 64 25.13 -3.87 -11.63
C ASP A 64 26.57 -3.94 -11.13
N ALA A 65 26.82 -3.75 -9.84
CA ALA A 65 28.16 -3.89 -9.24
C ALA A 65 28.65 -5.35 -9.20
N VAL A 66 27.77 -6.34 -9.06
CA VAL A 66 28.11 -7.77 -9.24
C VAL A 66 28.59 -7.99 -10.67
N LEU A 67 27.87 -7.47 -11.68
CA LEU A 67 28.23 -7.64 -13.08
C LEU A 67 29.52 -6.90 -13.49
N GLN A 68 29.89 -5.81 -12.81
CA GLN A 68 31.19 -5.16 -12.99
C GLN A 68 32.35 -6.04 -12.53
N GLN A 69 32.15 -6.85 -11.49
CA GLN A 69 33.17 -7.72 -10.92
C GLN A 69 33.19 -9.12 -11.57
N ASP A 70 32.02 -9.63 -11.94
CA ASP A 70 31.82 -10.90 -12.64
C ASP A 70 30.81 -10.73 -13.78
N PRO A 71 31.24 -10.27 -14.98
CA PRO A 71 30.39 -10.15 -16.16
C PRO A 71 29.73 -11.46 -16.60
N GLY A 72 30.27 -12.60 -16.16
CA GLY A 72 29.76 -13.94 -16.44
C GLY A 72 28.70 -14.44 -15.48
N CYS A 73 28.31 -13.65 -14.49
CA CYS A 73 27.29 -14.03 -13.50
C CYS A 73 25.87 -13.95 -14.11
N ALA A 74 25.38 -15.05 -14.70
CA ALA A 74 24.05 -15.13 -15.27
C ALA A 74 22.94 -14.84 -14.25
N MET A 75 23.17 -15.19 -12.97
CA MET A 75 22.20 -14.95 -11.91
C MET A 75 22.06 -13.48 -11.52
N ALA A 76 23.05 -12.63 -11.76
CA ALA A 76 22.89 -11.19 -11.56
C ALA A 76 21.93 -10.58 -12.61
N TYR A 77 21.94 -11.07 -13.85
CA TYR A 77 20.94 -10.70 -14.85
C TYR A 77 19.53 -11.22 -14.50
N TRP A 78 19.42 -12.41 -13.89
CA TRP A 78 18.16 -12.86 -13.28
C TRP A 78 17.68 -11.87 -12.21
N GLY A 79 18.58 -11.43 -11.32
CA GLY A 79 18.27 -10.43 -10.31
C GLY A 79 17.77 -9.11 -10.89
N LEU A 80 18.36 -8.64 -11.99
CA LEU A 80 17.88 -7.47 -12.74
C LEU A 80 16.49 -7.70 -13.35
N ALA A 81 16.22 -8.88 -13.93
CA ALA A 81 14.91 -9.18 -14.49
C ALA A 81 13.81 -9.19 -13.39
N VAL A 82 14.09 -9.78 -12.22
CA VAL A 82 13.19 -9.72 -11.06
C VAL A 82 13.04 -8.28 -10.56
N ASN A 83 14.11 -7.49 -10.55
CA ASN A 83 14.07 -6.08 -10.16
C ASN A 83 13.13 -5.26 -11.07
N TYR A 84 13.20 -5.48 -12.38
CA TYR A 84 12.33 -4.80 -13.35
C TYR A 84 10.85 -5.25 -13.28
N LEU A 85 10.56 -6.44 -12.72
CA LEU A 85 9.18 -6.83 -12.42
C LEU A 85 8.58 -5.89 -11.35
N GLY A 86 9.40 -5.42 -10.42
CA GLY A 86 8.96 -4.56 -9.35
C GLY A 86 7.99 -5.25 -8.38
N ASN A 87 7.04 -4.49 -7.82
CA ASN A 87 6.04 -5.03 -6.93
C ASN A 87 4.91 -5.73 -7.71
N SER A 88 5.03 -7.05 -7.88
CA SER A 88 4.05 -7.89 -8.59
C SER A 88 2.65 -7.92 -7.95
N LEU A 89 2.53 -7.52 -6.67
CA LEU A 89 1.24 -7.39 -5.97
C LEU A 89 0.50 -6.11 -6.35
N ALA A 90 1.22 -5.07 -6.81
CA ALA A 90 0.66 -3.74 -7.05
C ALA A 90 0.32 -3.48 -8.52
N ALA A 91 1.25 -3.69 -9.45
CA ALA A 91 1.05 -3.34 -10.85
C ALA A 91 1.95 -4.14 -11.80
N ALA A 92 1.58 -4.16 -13.07
CA ALA A 92 2.48 -4.60 -14.13
C ALA A 92 3.63 -3.58 -14.29
N PRO A 93 4.85 -4.02 -14.63
CA PRO A 93 5.95 -3.13 -14.96
C PRO A 93 5.63 -2.32 -16.23
N PRO A 94 6.13 -1.08 -16.33
CA PRO A 94 5.97 -0.27 -17.52
C PRO A 94 6.75 -0.86 -18.72
N PRO A 95 6.38 -0.54 -19.96
CA PRO A 95 6.99 -1.13 -21.17
C PRO A 95 8.51 -1.03 -21.22
N LYS A 96 9.09 0.08 -20.74
CA LYS A 96 10.55 0.26 -20.65
C LYS A 96 11.23 -0.77 -19.75
N ASP A 97 10.59 -1.11 -18.62
CA ASP A 97 11.13 -2.07 -17.66
C ASP A 97 10.94 -3.51 -18.16
N VAL A 98 9.85 -3.77 -18.90
CA VAL A 98 9.66 -5.07 -19.59
C VAL A 98 10.75 -5.29 -20.64
N ALA A 99 11.09 -4.27 -21.45
CA ALA A 99 12.15 -4.35 -22.44
C ALA A 99 13.52 -4.59 -21.77
N ALA A 100 13.83 -3.87 -20.69
CA ALA A 100 15.08 -4.05 -19.94
C ALA A 100 15.19 -5.43 -19.28
N ALA A 101 14.07 -5.96 -18.76
CA ALA A 101 14.02 -7.31 -18.21
C ALA A 101 14.27 -8.38 -19.29
N SER A 102 13.65 -8.22 -20.45
CA SER A 102 13.84 -9.14 -21.58
C SER A 102 15.30 -9.15 -22.05
N GLU A 103 15.92 -7.98 -22.18
CA GLU A 103 17.35 -7.86 -22.51
C GLU A 103 18.23 -8.54 -21.44
N ALA A 104 17.95 -8.35 -20.16
CA ALA A 104 18.67 -9.00 -19.07
C ALA A 104 18.55 -10.54 -19.16
N LEU A 105 17.37 -11.06 -19.43
CA LEU A 105 17.15 -12.51 -19.58
C LEU A 105 17.88 -13.08 -20.80
N ASP A 106 17.92 -12.37 -21.91
CA ASP A 106 18.64 -12.79 -23.11
C ASP A 106 20.15 -12.82 -22.85
N LYS A 107 20.69 -11.86 -22.11
CA LYS A 107 22.11 -11.88 -21.64
C LYS A 107 22.36 -13.07 -20.72
N ALA A 108 21.47 -13.32 -19.74
CA ALA A 108 21.59 -14.48 -18.85
C ALA A 108 21.64 -15.81 -19.61
N ARG A 109 20.78 -15.97 -20.64
CA ARG A 109 20.75 -17.16 -21.51
C ARG A 109 22.00 -17.30 -22.38
N THR A 110 22.47 -16.18 -22.96
CA THR A 110 23.66 -16.14 -23.82
C THR A 110 24.91 -16.50 -23.04
N ILE A 111 25.08 -15.98 -21.83
CA ILE A 111 26.18 -16.31 -20.92
C ILE A 111 26.12 -17.77 -20.52
N GLY A 112 24.91 -18.27 -20.25
CA GLY A 112 24.66 -19.64 -19.86
C GLY A 112 25.01 -19.91 -18.39
N ALA A 113 24.01 -20.02 -17.53
CA ALA A 113 24.21 -20.43 -16.14
C ALA A 113 24.81 -21.84 -16.04
N LYS A 114 25.79 -22.05 -15.13
CA LYS A 114 26.54 -23.30 -15.04
C LYS A 114 25.71 -24.47 -14.50
N THR A 115 24.72 -24.19 -13.63
CA THR A 115 23.89 -25.23 -13.02
C THR A 115 22.49 -25.29 -13.66
N GLN A 116 21.87 -26.49 -13.65
CA GLN A 116 20.48 -26.63 -14.12
C GLN A 116 19.50 -25.83 -13.24
N ARG A 117 19.74 -25.76 -11.92
CA ARG A 117 18.93 -24.97 -11.00
C ARG A 117 18.89 -23.50 -11.41
N GLU A 118 20.03 -22.90 -11.73
CA GLU A 118 20.11 -21.50 -12.15
C GLU A 118 19.42 -21.24 -13.50
N ARG A 119 19.58 -22.16 -14.46
CA ARG A 119 18.85 -22.09 -15.73
C ARG A 119 17.34 -22.12 -15.51
N ASP A 120 16.87 -22.98 -14.60
CA ASP A 120 15.46 -23.08 -14.26
C ASP A 120 14.94 -21.81 -13.57
N TRP A 121 15.72 -21.14 -12.74
CA TRP A 121 15.39 -19.84 -12.15
C TRP A 121 15.24 -18.74 -13.21
N ILE A 122 16.15 -18.68 -14.17
CA ILE A 122 16.10 -17.74 -15.30
C ILE A 122 14.86 -18.00 -16.16
N GLU A 123 14.57 -19.26 -16.47
CA GLU A 123 13.38 -19.62 -17.27
C GLU A 123 12.06 -19.40 -16.50
N ALA A 124 12.05 -19.60 -15.19
CA ALA A 124 10.86 -19.37 -14.37
C ALA A 124 10.36 -17.91 -14.49
N ILE A 125 11.23 -16.92 -14.25
CA ILE A 125 10.85 -15.51 -14.42
C ILE A 125 10.63 -15.17 -15.90
N GLY A 126 11.34 -15.83 -16.82
CA GLY A 126 11.13 -15.70 -18.26
C GLY A 126 9.71 -16.02 -18.71
N THR A 127 8.99 -16.91 -18.00
CA THR A 127 7.57 -17.21 -18.31
C THR A 127 6.64 -16.02 -18.12
N TYR A 128 6.98 -15.09 -17.21
CA TYR A 128 6.22 -13.86 -17.01
C TYR A 128 6.39 -12.88 -18.19
N TYR A 129 7.61 -12.77 -18.74
CA TYR A 129 7.92 -11.81 -19.80
C TYR A 129 7.60 -12.33 -21.20
N ARG A 130 7.43 -13.65 -21.36
CA ARG A 130 7.10 -14.26 -22.67
C ARG A 130 5.75 -13.76 -23.17
N ASP A 131 5.72 -13.33 -24.43
CA ASP A 131 4.52 -12.86 -25.13
C ASP A 131 3.81 -11.71 -24.36
N HIS A 132 4.56 -10.84 -23.69
CA HIS A 132 4.05 -9.80 -22.80
C HIS A 132 3.12 -8.79 -23.53
N ASP A 133 3.28 -8.62 -24.84
CA ASP A 133 2.46 -7.72 -25.65
C ASP A 133 1.06 -8.28 -25.92
N THR A 134 0.91 -9.59 -25.91
CA THR A 134 -0.33 -10.29 -26.29
C THR A 134 -0.99 -11.03 -25.14
N ARG A 135 -0.24 -11.41 -24.11
CA ARG A 135 -0.76 -12.12 -22.94
C ARG A 135 -1.22 -11.16 -21.84
N PRO A 136 -2.47 -11.29 -21.34
CA PRO A 136 -2.96 -10.54 -20.20
C PRO A 136 -2.09 -10.72 -18.94
N LEU A 137 -2.12 -9.74 -18.03
CA LEU A 137 -1.32 -9.74 -16.80
C LEU A 137 -1.58 -10.96 -15.92
N ASP A 138 -2.84 -11.34 -15.73
CA ASP A 138 -3.26 -12.50 -14.96
C ASP A 138 -2.69 -13.81 -15.52
N ALA A 139 -2.72 -13.98 -16.84
CA ALA A 139 -2.14 -15.15 -17.50
C ALA A 139 -0.60 -15.20 -17.38
N ARG A 140 0.08 -14.04 -17.36
CA ARG A 140 1.54 -13.95 -17.14
C ARG A 140 1.89 -14.29 -15.69
N LEU A 141 1.14 -13.76 -14.72
CA LEU A 141 1.30 -14.08 -13.30
C LEU A 141 1.03 -15.57 -13.03
N ALA A 142 -0.03 -16.14 -13.61
CA ALA A 142 -0.34 -17.57 -13.50
C ALA A 142 0.78 -18.44 -14.08
N ALA A 143 1.37 -18.07 -15.22
CA ALA A 143 2.49 -18.79 -15.81
C ALA A 143 3.73 -18.76 -14.91
N TYR A 144 4.05 -17.62 -14.32
CA TYR A 144 5.16 -17.50 -13.39
C TYR A 144 4.89 -18.30 -12.11
N THR A 145 3.67 -18.25 -11.56
CA THR A 145 3.26 -19.06 -10.40
C THR A 145 3.41 -20.57 -10.68
N SER A 146 2.97 -21.04 -11.84
CA SER A 146 3.13 -22.43 -12.26
C SER A 146 4.60 -22.84 -12.42
N ALA A 147 5.43 -21.94 -12.97
CA ALA A 147 6.87 -22.18 -13.08
C ALA A 147 7.53 -22.28 -11.69
N MET A 148 7.18 -21.39 -10.75
CA MET A 148 7.71 -21.44 -9.38
C MET A 148 7.21 -22.67 -8.62
N GLU A 149 5.97 -23.12 -8.82
CA GLU A 149 5.50 -24.40 -8.29
C GLU A 149 6.32 -25.56 -8.86
N GLY A 150 6.66 -25.54 -10.15
CA GLY A 150 7.57 -26.50 -10.79
C GLY A 150 8.95 -26.50 -10.15
N MET A 151 9.47 -25.30 -9.78
CA MET A 151 10.74 -25.17 -9.06
C MET A 151 10.69 -25.86 -7.69
N THR A 152 9.63 -25.68 -6.91
CA THR A 152 9.52 -26.32 -5.58
C THR A 152 9.43 -27.85 -5.68
N ARG A 153 8.81 -28.39 -6.74
CA ARG A 153 8.78 -29.84 -6.98
C ARG A 153 10.14 -30.41 -7.39
N ARG A 154 10.88 -29.67 -8.23
CA ARG A 154 12.20 -30.11 -8.73
C ARG A 154 13.30 -29.93 -7.68
N TYR A 155 13.20 -28.87 -6.87
CA TYR A 155 14.18 -28.51 -5.86
C TYR A 155 13.48 -28.33 -4.48
N PRO A 156 13.00 -29.42 -3.85
CA PRO A 156 12.17 -29.34 -2.65
C PRO A 156 12.90 -28.76 -1.42
N SER A 157 14.23 -28.77 -1.42
CA SER A 157 15.09 -28.15 -0.40
C SER A 157 15.48 -26.70 -0.71
N ASP A 158 15.10 -26.17 -1.87
CA ASP A 158 15.40 -24.78 -2.24
C ASP A 158 14.48 -23.82 -1.50
N PHE A 159 15.01 -23.17 -0.47
CA PHE A 159 14.28 -22.27 0.41
C PHE A 159 13.70 -21.07 -0.37
N GLU A 160 14.50 -20.51 -1.29
CA GLU A 160 14.08 -19.36 -2.10
C GLU A 160 12.97 -19.75 -3.10
N ALA A 161 13.01 -20.95 -3.67
CA ALA A 161 11.96 -21.42 -4.57
C ALA A 161 10.59 -21.44 -3.86
N TRP A 162 10.54 -21.89 -2.62
CA TRP A 162 9.32 -21.85 -1.82
C TRP A 162 8.90 -20.41 -1.46
N THR A 163 9.86 -19.53 -1.16
CA THR A 163 9.62 -18.12 -0.82
C THR A 163 9.01 -17.36 -2.01
N TYR A 164 9.58 -17.51 -3.21
CA TYR A 164 9.05 -16.91 -4.43
C TYR A 164 7.73 -17.55 -4.87
N TYR A 165 7.56 -18.86 -4.70
CA TYR A 165 6.28 -19.51 -4.98
C TYR A 165 5.15 -18.93 -4.11
N ALA A 166 5.40 -18.73 -2.82
CA ALA A 166 4.45 -18.10 -1.91
C ALA A 166 4.10 -16.66 -2.33
N LEU A 167 5.09 -15.87 -2.79
CA LEU A 167 4.83 -14.53 -3.34
C LEU A 167 3.96 -14.59 -4.61
N THR A 168 4.29 -15.48 -5.54
CA THR A 168 3.56 -15.57 -6.81
C THR A 168 2.13 -16.07 -6.64
N LEU A 169 1.85 -16.93 -5.65
CA LEU A 169 0.49 -17.32 -5.27
C LEU A 169 -0.37 -16.09 -4.89
N GLN A 170 0.19 -15.16 -4.12
CA GLN A 170 -0.52 -13.92 -3.75
C GLN A 170 -0.69 -13.01 -4.96
N ALA A 171 0.35 -12.85 -5.79
CA ALA A 171 0.32 -11.99 -6.96
C ALA A 171 -0.69 -12.45 -8.02
N SER A 172 -0.90 -13.76 -8.17
CA SER A 172 -1.84 -14.35 -9.12
C SER A 172 -3.26 -14.54 -8.57
N ALA A 173 -3.49 -14.23 -7.28
CA ALA A 173 -4.80 -14.37 -6.66
C ALA A 173 -5.82 -13.40 -7.26
N PRO A 174 -7.01 -13.87 -7.68
CA PRO A 174 -8.07 -13.00 -8.15
C PRO A 174 -8.51 -12.04 -7.04
N ARG A 175 -8.62 -10.75 -7.33
CA ARG A 175 -9.05 -9.74 -6.33
C ARG A 175 -10.51 -9.88 -5.90
N SER A 176 -11.30 -10.67 -6.64
CA SER A 176 -12.67 -11.04 -6.29
C SER A 176 -12.75 -12.29 -5.41
N ASP A 177 -11.64 -13.02 -5.18
CA ASP A 177 -11.64 -14.19 -4.31
C ASP A 177 -11.66 -13.78 -2.82
N LYS A 178 -12.85 -13.82 -2.24
CA LYS A 178 -13.07 -13.56 -0.81
C LYS A 178 -12.91 -14.81 0.06
N THR A 179 -12.51 -15.94 -0.52
CA THR A 179 -12.11 -17.15 0.25
C THR A 179 -10.66 -17.09 0.68
N TYR A 180 -9.87 -16.21 0.07
CA TYR A 180 -8.44 -16.03 0.35
C TYR A 180 -7.61 -17.31 0.19
N THR A 181 -8.03 -18.22 -0.67
CA THR A 181 -7.40 -19.55 -0.82
C THR A 181 -5.92 -19.45 -1.14
N SER A 182 -5.54 -18.59 -2.08
CA SER A 182 -4.12 -18.38 -2.47
C SER A 182 -3.31 -17.74 -1.34
N GLN A 183 -3.87 -16.77 -0.64
CA GLN A 183 -3.23 -16.09 0.48
C GLN A 183 -3.02 -17.05 1.65
N LEU A 184 -4.00 -17.88 1.99
CA LEU A 184 -3.89 -18.88 3.05
C LEU A 184 -2.87 -19.97 2.71
N LYS A 185 -2.83 -20.45 1.46
CA LYS A 185 -1.79 -21.39 1.00
C LYS A 185 -0.40 -20.78 1.07
N SER A 186 -0.28 -19.51 0.66
CA SER A 186 0.97 -18.76 0.78
C SER A 186 1.40 -18.61 2.25
N ALA A 187 0.47 -18.23 3.15
CA ALA A 187 0.74 -18.09 4.56
C ALA A 187 1.23 -19.39 5.19
N GLU A 188 0.60 -20.53 4.88
CA GLU A 188 1.03 -21.86 5.35
C GLU A 188 2.49 -22.17 4.98
N ILE A 189 2.84 -21.92 3.71
CA ILE A 189 4.22 -22.09 3.22
C ILE A 189 5.17 -21.17 4.00
N LEU A 190 4.84 -19.88 4.09
CA LEU A 190 5.70 -18.88 4.73
C LEU A 190 5.84 -19.09 6.24
N GLU A 191 4.80 -19.51 6.94
CA GLU A 191 4.89 -19.86 8.37
C GLU A 191 5.83 -21.03 8.62
N ARG A 192 5.81 -22.04 7.75
CA ARG A 192 6.75 -23.16 7.80
C ARG A 192 8.20 -22.69 7.58
N LEU A 193 8.44 -21.83 6.58
CA LEU A 193 9.75 -21.26 6.28
C LEU A 193 10.23 -20.33 7.40
N PHE A 194 9.33 -19.54 7.98
CA PHE A 194 9.67 -18.65 9.09
C PHE A 194 10.18 -19.38 10.33
N LYS A 195 9.65 -20.58 10.59
CA LYS A 195 10.17 -21.44 11.67
C LYS A 195 11.60 -21.94 11.40
N GLN A 196 11.99 -22.09 10.13
CA GLN A 196 13.32 -22.54 9.72
C GLN A 196 14.35 -21.40 9.71
N ASN A 197 13.95 -20.22 9.18
CA ASN A 197 14.77 -19.01 9.19
C ASN A 197 13.94 -17.79 9.57
N PRO A 198 13.86 -17.45 10.89
CA PRO A 198 13.10 -16.30 11.38
C PRO A 198 13.70 -14.93 10.98
N GLN A 199 14.90 -14.91 10.42
CA GLN A 199 15.59 -13.69 9.99
C GLN A 199 15.51 -13.47 8.48
N HIS A 200 14.74 -14.28 7.75
CA HIS A 200 14.62 -14.15 6.31
C HIS A 200 13.67 -13.00 5.93
N PRO A 201 14.15 -11.93 5.24
CA PRO A 201 13.35 -10.74 4.97
C PRO A 201 12.14 -11.04 4.09
N GLY A 202 12.30 -11.83 3.02
CA GLY A 202 11.21 -12.17 2.10
C GLY A 202 10.10 -12.97 2.76
N VAL A 203 10.45 -13.92 3.61
CA VAL A 203 9.45 -14.74 4.33
C VAL A 203 8.60 -13.88 5.25
N ALA A 204 9.24 -13.02 6.05
CA ALA A 204 8.53 -12.12 6.95
C ALA A 204 7.65 -11.12 6.18
N HIS A 205 8.20 -10.51 5.12
CA HIS A 205 7.50 -9.55 4.27
C HIS A 205 6.25 -10.14 3.63
N TYR A 206 6.41 -11.26 2.93
CA TYR A 206 5.30 -11.87 2.19
C TYR A 206 4.26 -12.48 3.11
N LEU A 207 4.63 -12.86 4.33
CA LEU A 207 3.68 -13.30 5.35
C LEU A 207 2.81 -12.12 5.85
N VAL A 208 3.38 -10.91 5.98
CA VAL A 208 2.58 -9.70 6.25
C VAL A 208 1.57 -9.49 5.12
N HIS A 209 1.98 -9.56 3.86
CA HIS A 209 1.07 -9.40 2.74
C HIS A 209 -0.01 -10.50 2.64
N ALA A 210 0.32 -11.73 3.03
CA ALA A 210 -0.65 -12.82 3.06
C ALA A 210 -1.78 -12.57 4.08
N TYR A 211 -1.51 -11.79 5.11
CA TYR A 211 -2.47 -11.42 6.15
C TYR A 211 -3.03 -9.99 6.03
N ASP A 212 -2.62 -9.20 5.01
CA ASP A 212 -3.11 -7.83 4.77
C ASP A 212 -4.54 -7.83 4.17
N TYR A 213 -5.44 -8.54 4.84
CA TYR A 213 -6.87 -8.63 4.51
C TYR A 213 -7.69 -8.62 5.80
N PRO A 214 -8.84 -7.90 5.87
CA PRO A 214 -9.60 -7.73 7.11
C PRO A 214 -9.85 -9.02 7.90
N PRO A 215 -10.31 -10.15 7.29
CA PRO A 215 -10.57 -11.37 8.06
C PRO A 215 -9.30 -12.11 8.52
N LEU A 216 -8.12 -11.74 8.02
CA LEU A 216 -6.85 -12.40 8.30
C LEU A 216 -5.89 -11.55 9.12
N ALA A 217 -6.15 -10.24 9.23
CA ALA A 217 -5.20 -9.26 9.76
C ALA A 217 -4.76 -9.54 11.20
N ASP A 218 -5.63 -10.04 12.06
CA ASP A 218 -5.28 -10.40 13.44
C ASP A 218 -4.14 -11.42 13.51
N LYS A 219 -4.05 -12.35 12.55
CA LYS A 219 -2.95 -13.32 12.44
C LYS A 219 -1.62 -12.65 12.10
N GLY A 220 -1.69 -11.49 11.45
CA GLY A 220 -0.53 -10.73 10.98
C GLY A 220 0.15 -9.87 12.05
N ILE A 221 -0.50 -9.56 13.18
CA ILE A 221 0.01 -8.59 14.17
C ILE A 221 1.42 -8.94 14.66
N ARG A 222 1.67 -10.20 14.98
CA ARG A 222 2.97 -10.64 15.48
C ARG A 222 4.08 -10.54 14.44
N ILE A 223 3.84 -10.99 13.20
CA ILE A 223 4.86 -10.97 12.15
C ILE A 223 5.13 -9.54 11.66
N ALA A 224 4.11 -8.68 11.62
CA ALA A 224 4.25 -7.28 11.28
C ALA A 224 5.30 -6.60 12.17
N GLY A 225 5.17 -6.69 13.50
CA GLY A 225 6.16 -6.13 14.43
C GLY A 225 7.54 -6.77 14.37
N GLN A 226 7.69 -7.97 13.80
CA GLN A 226 9.00 -8.63 13.63
C GLN A 226 9.72 -8.18 12.36
N TYR A 227 9.02 -7.99 11.24
CA TYR A 227 9.64 -7.68 9.95
C TYR A 227 10.47 -6.39 9.98
N ALA A 228 9.98 -5.33 10.61
CA ALA A 228 10.75 -4.08 10.77
C ALA A 228 12.07 -4.27 11.53
N ARG A 229 12.19 -5.29 12.39
CA ARG A 229 13.43 -5.61 13.11
C ARG A 229 14.35 -6.53 12.31
N ILE A 230 13.81 -7.31 11.40
CA ILE A 230 14.58 -8.22 10.53
C ILE A 230 15.36 -7.42 9.48
N ALA A 231 14.73 -6.45 8.83
CA ALA A 231 15.36 -5.65 7.77
C ALA A 231 15.25 -4.13 8.04
N PRO A 232 15.76 -3.61 9.17
CA PRO A 232 15.58 -2.22 9.57
C PRO A 232 16.24 -1.19 8.64
N ALA A 233 17.15 -1.62 7.77
CA ALA A 233 17.74 -0.73 6.78
C ALA A 233 16.79 -0.42 5.61
N ALA A 234 15.83 -1.31 5.32
CA ALA A 234 14.90 -1.14 4.22
C ALA A 234 13.70 -0.27 4.64
N PRO A 235 13.41 0.85 3.94
CA PRO A 235 12.27 1.72 4.26
C PRO A 235 10.94 0.97 4.26
N HIS A 236 10.75 0.10 3.27
CA HIS A 236 9.53 -0.68 3.12
C HIS A 236 9.32 -1.67 4.28
N ALA A 237 10.39 -2.28 4.80
CA ALA A 237 10.28 -3.17 5.96
C ALA A 237 9.78 -2.45 7.22
N ARG A 238 10.18 -1.18 7.41
CA ARG A 238 9.70 -0.34 8.51
C ARG A 238 8.25 0.11 8.32
N HIS A 239 7.81 0.27 7.07
CA HIS A 239 6.45 0.65 6.72
C HIS A 239 5.45 -0.51 6.84
N MET A 240 5.82 -1.72 6.44
CA MET A 240 4.92 -2.88 6.30
C MET A 240 4.08 -3.25 7.53
N PRO A 241 4.56 -3.09 8.78
CA PRO A 241 3.70 -3.31 9.94
C PRO A 241 2.40 -2.51 9.93
N SER A 242 2.43 -1.30 9.36
CA SER A 242 1.26 -0.42 9.31
C SER A 242 0.12 -0.95 8.44
N HIS A 243 0.39 -1.81 7.46
CA HIS A 243 -0.65 -2.49 6.69
C HIS A 243 -1.57 -3.30 7.61
N ILE A 244 -0.98 -4.08 8.51
CA ILE A 244 -1.73 -4.87 9.50
C ILE A 244 -2.35 -3.97 10.57
N TYR A 245 -1.57 -3.02 11.12
CA TYR A 245 -2.06 -2.13 12.18
C TYR A 245 -3.27 -1.30 11.73
N SER A 246 -3.28 -0.80 10.50
CA SER A 246 -4.44 -0.09 9.95
C SER A 246 -5.65 -1.01 9.77
N MET A 247 -5.45 -2.26 9.34
CA MET A 247 -6.51 -3.24 9.19
C MET A 247 -7.22 -3.59 10.50
N VAL A 248 -6.48 -3.58 11.62
CA VAL A 248 -7.03 -3.89 12.95
C VAL A 248 -7.33 -2.63 13.79
N GLY A 249 -7.13 -1.43 13.22
CA GLY A 249 -7.42 -0.16 13.88
C GLY A 249 -6.45 0.23 15.01
N MET A 250 -5.20 -0.22 14.92
CA MET A 250 -4.07 0.14 15.81
C MET A 250 -3.35 1.37 15.24
N TRP A 251 -3.98 2.54 15.42
CA TRP A 251 -3.57 3.76 14.72
C TRP A 251 -2.26 4.35 15.21
N GLU A 252 -1.97 4.28 16.51
CA GLU A 252 -0.72 4.81 17.08
C GLU A 252 0.48 3.97 16.61
N GLU A 253 0.35 2.66 16.54
CA GLU A 253 1.34 1.74 16.01
C GLU A 253 1.57 1.94 14.50
N SER A 254 0.49 2.20 13.74
CA SER A 254 0.58 2.56 12.32
C SER A 254 1.38 3.85 12.13
N ILE A 255 1.14 4.89 12.93
CA ILE A 255 1.91 6.14 12.90
C ILE A 255 3.38 5.88 13.23
N ALA A 256 3.67 5.12 14.28
CA ALA A 256 5.05 4.84 14.71
C ALA A 256 5.84 4.09 13.63
N SER A 257 5.24 3.06 13.03
CA SER A 257 5.81 2.28 11.94
C SER A 257 6.19 3.17 10.74
N ASN A 258 5.26 3.99 10.28
CA ASN A 258 5.46 4.83 9.12
C ASN A 258 6.45 5.99 9.38
N ARG A 259 6.45 6.59 10.58
CA ARG A 259 7.48 7.57 10.96
C ARG A 259 8.86 6.98 10.89
N SER A 260 9.03 5.75 11.40
CA SER A 260 10.30 5.03 11.30
C SER A 260 10.73 4.81 9.83
N ALA A 261 9.79 4.54 8.91
CA ALA A 261 10.10 4.44 7.48
C ALA A 261 10.56 5.78 6.89
N LEU A 262 9.92 6.90 7.27
CA LEU A 262 10.30 8.24 6.82
C LEU A 262 11.67 8.70 7.35
N GLU A 263 12.17 8.17 8.46
CA GLU A 263 13.54 8.43 8.95
C GLU A 263 14.60 7.93 7.94
N VAL A 264 14.31 6.83 7.23
CA VAL A 264 15.21 6.24 6.23
C VAL A 264 14.94 6.81 4.84
N GLN A 265 13.67 7.01 4.49
CA GLN A 265 13.26 7.54 3.19
C GLN A 265 12.22 8.66 3.35
N PRO A 266 12.64 9.92 3.51
CA PRO A 266 11.72 11.05 3.73
C PRO A 266 10.68 11.25 2.62
N ALA A 267 10.99 10.91 1.37
CA ALA A 267 10.08 11.02 0.23
C ALA A 267 9.19 9.77 0.03
N TYR A 268 8.97 8.99 1.08
CA TYR A 268 8.08 7.82 1.02
C TYR A 268 6.62 8.26 1.26
N HIS A 269 6.00 8.87 0.24
CA HIS A 269 4.66 9.46 0.35
C HIS A 269 3.57 8.45 0.69
N HIS A 270 3.74 7.18 0.30
CA HIS A 270 2.84 6.10 0.70
C HIS A 270 2.79 5.93 2.23
N ALA A 271 3.94 5.96 2.90
CA ALA A 271 3.98 5.97 4.37
C ALA A 271 3.32 7.23 4.97
N THR A 272 3.44 8.38 4.29
CA THR A 272 2.78 9.62 4.72
C THR A 272 1.25 9.50 4.67
N ASP A 273 0.67 8.81 3.67
CA ASP A 273 -0.79 8.58 3.60
C ASP A 273 -1.29 7.80 4.82
N PHE A 274 -0.57 6.74 5.22
CA PHE A 274 -0.89 5.98 6.43
C PHE A 274 -0.86 6.84 7.70
N ILE A 275 0.14 7.72 7.84
CA ILE A 275 0.24 8.61 9.01
C ILE A 275 -0.94 9.60 9.02
N VAL A 276 -1.25 10.20 7.88
CA VAL A 276 -2.38 11.15 7.76
C VAL A 276 -3.70 10.46 8.09
N TYR A 277 -3.93 9.27 7.52
CA TYR A 277 -5.15 8.52 7.80
C TYR A 277 -5.26 8.15 9.28
N ALA A 278 -4.21 7.63 9.88
CA ALA A 278 -4.22 7.25 11.29
C ALA A 278 -4.45 8.46 12.22
N HIS A 279 -3.82 9.62 11.94
CA HIS A 279 -4.10 10.86 12.68
C HIS A 279 -5.57 11.28 12.57
N LEU A 280 -6.17 11.15 11.38
CA LEU A 280 -7.58 11.48 11.17
C LEU A 280 -8.52 10.52 11.93
N GLN A 281 -8.15 9.24 12.06
CA GLN A 281 -8.92 8.29 12.88
C GLN A 281 -8.85 8.61 14.37
N LEU A 282 -7.76 9.21 14.84
CA LEU A 282 -7.56 9.67 16.22
C LEU A 282 -8.11 11.10 16.46
N ALA A 283 -8.80 11.72 15.48
CA ALA A 283 -9.21 13.12 15.50
C ALA A 283 -8.06 14.10 15.76
N GLN A 284 -6.86 13.78 15.28
CA GLN A 284 -5.66 14.62 15.37
C GLN A 284 -5.48 15.42 14.08
N ASP A 285 -6.43 16.31 13.81
CA ASP A 285 -6.55 17.03 12.54
C ASP A 285 -5.42 18.03 12.29
N VAL A 286 -4.90 18.67 13.33
CA VAL A 286 -3.76 19.59 13.22
C VAL A 286 -2.50 18.84 12.80
N LYS A 287 -2.24 17.68 13.42
CA LYS A 287 -1.10 16.84 13.04
C LYS A 287 -1.22 16.31 11.62
N ALA A 288 -2.43 15.88 11.23
CA ALA A 288 -2.69 15.47 9.85
C ALA A 288 -2.47 16.63 8.87
N LYS A 289 -2.96 17.85 9.19
CA LYS A 289 -2.83 19.05 8.34
C LYS A 289 -1.38 19.39 8.02
N THR A 290 -0.49 19.29 9.00
CA THR A 290 0.94 19.54 8.78
C THR A 290 1.52 18.69 7.65
N LEU A 291 1.14 17.41 7.57
CA LEU A 291 1.58 16.51 6.50
C LEU A 291 0.86 16.80 5.18
N VAL A 292 -0.43 17.12 5.24
CA VAL A 292 -1.20 17.54 4.05
C VAL A 292 -0.56 18.75 3.39
N ASP A 293 -0.11 19.74 4.17
CA ASP A 293 0.53 20.94 3.65
C ASP A 293 1.88 20.64 2.98
N VAL A 294 2.67 19.72 3.54
CA VAL A 294 3.91 19.25 2.92
C VAL A 294 3.62 18.59 1.57
N ILE A 295 2.61 17.73 1.49
CA ILE A 295 2.23 17.06 0.23
C ILE A 295 1.68 18.05 -0.80
N ALA A 296 0.86 19.01 -0.36
CA ALA A 296 0.30 20.04 -1.25
C ALA A 296 1.36 20.98 -1.84
N ALA A 297 2.49 21.16 -1.14
CA ALA A 297 3.61 21.98 -1.60
C ALA A 297 4.58 21.23 -2.54
N LEU A 298 4.41 19.92 -2.76
CA LEU A 298 5.28 19.15 -3.64
C LEU A 298 5.18 19.67 -5.09
N PRO A 299 6.33 19.78 -5.79
CA PRO A 299 6.31 20.10 -7.21
C PRO A 299 5.58 18.99 -7.99
N ARG A 300 4.86 19.37 -9.02
CA ARG A 300 4.26 18.38 -9.95
C ARG A 300 5.38 17.59 -10.62
N GLY A 301 5.27 16.27 -10.63
CA GLY A 301 6.32 15.45 -11.20
C GLY A 301 6.09 13.96 -11.06
N GLU A 302 7.13 13.21 -11.31
CA GLU A 302 7.16 11.76 -11.13
C GLU A 302 7.45 11.44 -9.67
N TYR A 303 6.52 10.70 -9.02
CA TYR A 303 6.64 10.29 -7.62
C TYR A 303 7.15 8.84 -7.48
N GLY A 304 7.81 8.33 -8.52
CA GLY A 304 8.39 6.98 -8.53
C GLY A 304 7.35 5.87 -8.75
N PHE A 305 6.97 5.15 -7.71
CA PHE A 305 6.07 3.99 -7.84
C PHE A 305 4.59 4.34 -7.57
N LEU A 306 3.69 3.45 -8.00
CA LEU A 306 2.24 3.65 -8.00
C LEU A 306 1.68 4.13 -6.66
N ALA A 307 2.13 3.54 -5.54
CA ALA A 307 1.63 3.89 -4.22
C ALA A 307 1.95 5.34 -3.80
N ASN A 308 3.09 5.90 -4.25
CA ASN A 308 3.39 7.32 -4.01
C ASN A 308 2.48 8.24 -4.83
N PHE A 309 2.17 7.88 -6.08
CA PHE A 309 1.21 8.65 -6.89
C PHE A 309 -0.18 8.67 -6.26
N THR A 310 -0.66 7.51 -5.81
CA THR A 310 -1.95 7.44 -5.12
C THR A 310 -1.95 8.26 -3.85
N ALA A 311 -0.89 8.18 -3.04
CA ALA A 311 -0.76 8.92 -1.80
C ALA A 311 -0.85 10.44 -2.01
N VAL A 312 -0.10 10.99 -2.98
CA VAL A 312 -0.12 12.43 -3.27
C VAL A 312 -1.51 12.91 -3.71
N ALA A 313 -2.24 12.10 -4.48
CA ALA A 313 -3.61 12.42 -4.88
C ALA A 313 -4.62 12.29 -3.73
N VAL A 314 -4.49 11.24 -2.93
CA VAL A 314 -5.45 10.86 -1.87
C VAL A 314 -5.34 11.73 -0.63
N ILE A 315 -4.14 12.11 -0.20
CA ILE A 315 -3.92 12.78 1.10
C ILE A 315 -4.79 14.03 1.29
N PRO A 316 -4.86 14.99 0.35
CA PRO A 316 -5.73 16.16 0.51
C PRO A 316 -7.23 15.78 0.48
N ALA A 317 -7.60 14.82 -0.36
CA ALA A 317 -8.97 14.34 -0.48
C ALA A 317 -9.42 13.65 0.82
N ARG A 318 -8.61 12.77 1.37
CA ARG A 318 -8.83 12.07 2.64
C ARG A 318 -9.00 13.06 3.79
N TYR A 319 -8.13 14.07 3.87
CA TYR A 319 -8.20 15.09 4.90
C TYR A 319 -9.54 15.81 4.93
N ALA A 320 -10.08 16.19 3.76
CA ALA A 320 -11.37 16.83 3.66
C ALA A 320 -12.53 15.88 3.99
N LEU A 321 -12.53 14.68 3.41
CA LEU A 321 -13.62 13.71 3.55
C LEU A 321 -13.73 13.17 4.98
N GLU A 322 -12.60 12.81 5.62
CA GLU A 322 -12.61 12.27 6.99
C GLU A 322 -13.10 13.26 8.03
N ARG A 323 -12.95 14.56 7.77
CA ARG A 323 -13.42 15.64 8.62
C ARG A 323 -14.85 16.07 8.30
N GLY A 324 -15.46 15.57 7.22
CA GLY A 324 -16.74 16.03 6.72
C GLY A 324 -16.70 17.49 6.19
N ASP A 325 -15.51 17.95 5.80
CA ASP A 325 -15.31 19.26 5.19
C ASP A 325 -15.70 19.22 3.70
N TRP A 326 -17.00 19.26 3.47
CA TRP A 326 -17.56 19.14 2.11
C TRP A 326 -17.19 20.31 1.22
N ALA A 327 -17.12 21.52 1.79
CA ALA A 327 -16.69 22.71 1.06
C ALA A 327 -15.20 22.61 0.66
N GLY A 328 -14.35 22.16 1.58
CA GLY A 328 -12.94 21.88 1.30
C GLY A 328 -12.77 20.78 0.24
N ALA A 329 -13.56 19.72 0.30
CA ALA A 329 -13.55 18.66 -0.70
C ALA A 329 -13.96 19.18 -2.08
N ALA A 330 -15.03 20.00 -2.17
CA ALA A 330 -15.47 20.63 -3.42
C ALA A 330 -14.40 21.55 -4.04
N ALA A 331 -13.60 22.21 -3.22
CA ALA A 331 -12.56 23.15 -3.63
C ALA A 331 -11.22 22.50 -4.03
N LEU A 332 -11.06 21.18 -3.87
CA LEU A 332 -9.83 20.49 -4.25
C LEU A 332 -9.46 20.78 -5.72
N PRO A 333 -8.18 21.03 -6.04
CA PRO A 333 -7.79 21.31 -7.41
C PRO A 333 -7.91 20.06 -8.29
N VAL A 334 -8.46 20.21 -9.49
CA VAL A 334 -8.42 19.15 -10.51
C VAL A 334 -7.06 19.22 -11.19
N VAL A 335 -6.20 18.28 -10.87
CA VAL A 335 -4.88 18.14 -11.48
C VAL A 335 -4.82 16.76 -12.08
N SER A 336 -4.59 16.68 -13.41
CA SER A 336 -4.29 15.39 -14.01
C SER A 336 -2.89 14.94 -13.62
N THR A 337 -2.82 13.75 -13.03
CA THR A 337 -1.54 13.10 -12.69
C THR A 337 -1.00 12.26 -13.86
N GLY A 338 -1.75 12.17 -14.97
CA GLY A 338 -1.49 11.22 -16.06
C GLY A 338 -1.86 9.78 -15.71
N ARG A 339 -2.48 9.55 -14.54
CA ARG A 339 -2.93 8.23 -14.08
C ARG A 339 -4.41 8.30 -13.70
N ALA A 340 -5.25 7.76 -14.57
CA ALA A 340 -6.72 7.86 -14.44
C ALA A 340 -7.24 7.37 -13.06
N MET A 341 -6.61 6.34 -12.48
CA MET A 341 -6.98 5.82 -11.16
C MET A 341 -6.70 6.80 -10.00
N ALA A 342 -5.64 7.60 -10.07
CA ALA A 342 -5.34 8.63 -9.08
C ALA A 342 -6.26 9.85 -9.26
N ASP A 343 -6.49 10.23 -10.52
CA ASP A 343 -7.37 11.35 -10.86
C ASP A 343 -8.83 11.08 -10.45
N SER A 344 -9.30 9.81 -10.51
CA SER A 344 -10.65 9.43 -10.08
C SER A 344 -10.87 9.65 -8.58
N LEU A 345 -9.87 9.42 -7.74
CA LEU A 345 -9.96 9.64 -6.29
C LEU A 345 -10.23 11.11 -5.94
N VAL A 346 -9.56 12.03 -6.63
CA VAL A 346 -9.78 13.47 -6.43
C VAL A 346 -11.16 13.90 -6.93
N ARG A 347 -11.58 13.43 -8.13
CA ARG A 347 -12.90 13.73 -8.67
C ARG A 347 -14.03 13.18 -7.79
N PHE A 348 -13.85 12.00 -7.24
CA PHE A 348 -14.80 11.43 -6.27
C PHE A 348 -14.97 12.32 -5.04
N ALA A 349 -13.86 12.75 -4.42
CA ALA A 349 -13.92 13.64 -3.26
C ALA A 349 -14.60 14.97 -3.59
N ARG A 350 -14.25 15.57 -4.74
CA ARG A 350 -14.88 16.81 -5.23
C ARG A 350 -16.38 16.63 -5.48
N GLY A 351 -16.75 15.55 -6.17
CA GLY A 351 -18.14 15.26 -6.50
C GLY A 351 -19.01 15.10 -5.25
N LEU A 352 -18.50 14.36 -4.23
CA LEU A 352 -19.17 14.26 -2.93
C LEU A 352 -19.24 15.62 -2.22
N GLY A 353 -18.14 16.37 -2.21
CA GLY A 353 -18.09 17.70 -1.62
C GLY A 353 -19.11 18.64 -2.24
N MET A 354 -19.16 18.73 -3.56
CA MET A 354 -20.13 19.56 -4.31
C MET A 354 -21.58 19.13 -4.05
N ALA A 355 -21.88 17.82 -4.15
CA ALA A 355 -23.24 17.31 -3.91
C ALA A 355 -23.74 17.64 -2.49
N ARG A 356 -22.86 17.48 -1.49
CA ARG A 356 -23.19 17.72 -0.08
C ARG A 356 -23.17 19.20 0.33
N SER A 357 -22.54 20.06 -0.47
CA SER A 357 -22.57 21.53 -0.30
C SER A 357 -23.63 22.21 -1.15
N GLY A 358 -24.43 21.46 -1.93
CA GLY A 358 -25.53 21.99 -2.73
C GLY A 358 -25.19 22.38 -4.18
N ASP A 359 -23.93 22.29 -4.62
CA ASP A 359 -23.55 22.47 -6.03
C ASP A 359 -23.80 21.19 -6.84
N LEU A 360 -25.07 20.90 -7.09
CA LEU A 360 -25.48 19.72 -7.85
C LEU A 360 -25.00 19.77 -9.31
N ALA A 361 -24.89 20.95 -9.91
CA ALA A 361 -24.38 21.10 -11.27
C ALA A 361 -22.89 20.76 -11.35
N GLY A 362 -22.10 21.21 -10.37
CA GLY A 362 -20.71 20.84 -10.22
C GLY A 362 -20.53 19.34 -10.00
N ALA A 363 -21.32 18.75 -9.09
CA ALA A 363 -21.28 17.31 -8.82
C ALA A 363 -21.59 16.48 -10.08
N LYS A 364 -22.56 16.88 -10.92
CA LYS A 364 -22.86 16.23 -12.20
C LYS A 364 -21.69 16.28 -13.18
N ARG A 365 -20.92 17.37 -13.20
CA ARG A 365 -19.70 17.45 -14.02
C ARG A 365 -18.63 16.48 -13.52
N GLU A 366 -18.48 16.30 -12.21
CA GLU A 366 -17.56 15.30 -11.66
C GLU A 366 -18.03 13.86 -11.94
N VAL A 367 -19.34 13.58 -11.93
CA VAL A 367 -19.90 12.27 -12.38
C VAL A 367 -19.50 11.97 -13.81
N GLN A 368 -19.62 12.98 -14.73
CA GLN A 368 -19.18 12.79 -16.12
C GLN A 368 -17.66 12.55 -16.20
N GLY A 369 -16.86 13.32 -15.45
CA GLY A 369 -15.41 13.13 -15.41
C GLY A 369 -15.00 11.76 -14.88
N LEU A 370 -15.73 11.19 -13.90
CA LEU A 370 -15.52 9.82 -13.42
C LEU A 370 -15.88 8.79 -14.51
N GLN A 371 -16.97 9.02 -15.28
CA GLN A 371 -17.32 8.17 -16.42
C GLN A 371 -16.23 8.14 -17.49
N ASP A 372 -15.64 9.30 -17.80
CA ASP A 372 -14.57 9.41 -18.80
C ASP A 372 -13.30 8.68 -18.35
N LEU A 373 -12.93 8.82 -17.06
CA LEU A 373 -11.79 8.12 -16.46
C LEU A 373 -12.02 6.60 -16.41
N ARG A 374 -13.22 6.15 -16.05
CA ARG A 374 -13.60 4.74 -16.12
C ARG A 374 -13.39 4.17 -17.52
N SER A 375 -13.90 4.87 -18.55
CA SER A 375 -13.75 4.45 -19.94
C SER A 375 -12.28 4.38 -20.38
N ALA A 376 -11.43 5.30 -19.90
CA ALA A 376 -9.99 5.28 -20.15
C ALA A 376 -9.30 4.06 -19.49
N LEU A 377 -9.71 3.72 -18.26
CA LEU A 377 -9.21 2.55 -17.53
C LEU A 377 -9.61 1.23 -18.21
N GLU A 378 -10.86 1.12 -18.69
CA GLU A 378 -11.34 -0.02 -19.47
C GLU A 378 -10.53 -0.21 -20.75
N LYS A 379 -10.32 0.87 -21.51
CA LYS A 379 -9.51 0.86 -22.76
C LYS A 379 -8.05 0.45 -22.53
N SER A 380 -7.52 0.71 -21.34
CA SER A 380 -6.15 0.34 -20.94
C SER A 380 -6.07 -1.00 -20.19
N ASN A 381 -7.13 -1.81 -20.20
CA ASN A 381 -7.23 -3.11 -19.52
C ASN A 381 -6.95 -3.04 -18.01
N GLN A 382 -7.35 -1.95 -17.36
CA GLN A 382 -7.23 -1.76 -15.91
C GLN A 382 -8.59 -1.97 -15.21
N SER A 383 -9.20 -3.14 -15.41
CA SER A 383 -10.57 -3.47 -14.97
C SER A 383 -10.82 -3.22 -13.49
N TYR A 384 -9.89 -3.63 -12.61
CA TYR A 384 -10.01 -3.38 -11.18
C TYR A 384 -10.23 -1.89 -10.87
N TRP A 385 -9.44 -1.00 -11.47
CA TRP A 385 -9.56 0.44 -11.24
C TRP A 385 -10.80 1.04 -11.92
N ALA A 386 -11.22 0.48 -13.06
CA ALA A 386 -12.46 0.86 -13.72
C ALA A 386 -13.68 0.58 -12.81
N ASP A 387 -13.72 -0.59 -12.15
CA ASP A 387 -14.76 -0.95 -11.20
C ASP A 387 -14.77 -0.01 -9.98
N ARG A 388 -13.60 0.30 -9.42
CA ARG A 388 -13.47 1.27 -8.29
C ARG A 388 -13.97 2.66 -8.70
N THR A 389 -13.66 3.10 -9.92
CA THR A 389 -14.14 4.38 -10.46
C THR A 389 -15.66 4.37 -10.68
N GLU A 390 -16.23 3.21 -11.08
CA GLU A 390 -17.69 3.07 -11.18
C GLU A 390 -18.39 3.20 -9.84
N GLU A 391 -17.89 2.55 -8.79
CA GLU A 391 -18.42 2.69 -7.43
C GLU A 391 -18.41 4.13 -6.96
N GLN A 392 -17.32 4.86 -7.20
CA GLN A 392 -17.20 6.29 -6.91
C GLN A 392 -18.24 7.11 -7.68
N ARG A 393 -18.41 6.82 -8.97
CA ARG A 393 -19.39 7.50 -9.84
C ARG A 393 -20.83 7.27 -9.34
N LEU A 394 -21.17 6.02 -9.00
CA LEU A 394 -22.47 5.65 -8.47
C LEU A 394 -22.75 6.36 -7.14
N ALA A 395 -21.76 6.42 -6.25
CA ALA A 395 -21.90 7.09 -4.96
C ALA A 395 -22.15 8.60 -5.13
N VAL A 396 -21.38 9.30 -5.97
CA VAL A 396 -21.64 10.73 -6.24
C VAL A 396 -23.00 10.92 -6.88
N SER A 397 -23.39 10.07 -7.84
CA SER A 397 -24.70 10.13 -8.49
C SER A 397 -25.85 9.96 -7.49
N ALA A 398 -25.67 9.10 -6.48
CA ALA A 398 -26.66 8.91 -5.42
C ALA A 398 -26.83 10.19 -4.57
N TRP A 399 -25.72 10.83 -4.21
CA TRP A 399 -25.74 12.08 -3.45
C TRP A 399 -26.22 13.28 -4.27
N VAL A 400 -26.25 13.21 -5.60
CA VAL A 400 -26.93 14.17 -6.49
C VAL A 400 -28.44 13.88 -6.53
N ALA A 401 -28.83 12.62 -6.75
CA ALA A 401 -30.24 12.22 -6.90
C ALA A 401 -31.06 12.44 -5.63
N HIS A 402 -30.47 12.29 -4.43
CA HIS A 402 -31.17 12.41 -3.16
C HIS A 402 -31.82 13.82 -2.94
N PRO A 403 -31.06 14.93 -3.01
CA PRO A 403 -31.65 16.27 -2.89
C PRO A 403 -32.57 16.67 -4.06
N GLU A 404 -32.45 16.05 -5.24
CA GLU A 404 -33.37 16.22 -6.37
C GLU A 404 -34.70 15.48 -6.16
N GLY A 405 -34.89 14.80 -5.02
CA GLY A 405 -36.12 14.09 -4.68
C GLY A 405 -36.21 12.65 -5.19
N ALA A 406 -35.22 12.18 -5.96
CA ALA A 406 -35.16 10.81 -6.51
C ALA A 406 -34.59 9.80 -5.48
N ARG A 407 -35.24 9.73 -4.30
CA ARG A 407 -34.73 8.98 -3.13
C ARG A 407 -34.51 7.49 -3.39
N GLU A 408 -35.45 6.81 -4.06
CA GLU A 408 -35.33 5.39 -4.40
C GLU A 408 -34.15 5.15 -5.33
N GLN A 409 -33.98 6.01 -6.33
CA GLN A 409 -32.83 5.93 -7.24
C GLN A 409 -31.51 6.16 -6.49
N ALA A 410 -31.44 7.11 -5.58
CA ALA A 410 -30.28 7.37 -4.75
C ALA A 410 -29.88 6.12 -3.93
N MET A 411 -30.85 5.50 -3.27
CA MET A 411 -30.62 4.26 -2.51
C MET A 411 -30.16 3.11 -3.40
N LYS A 412 -30.75 2.94 -4.58
CA LYS A 412 -30.35 1.89 -5.53
C LYS A 412 -28.91 2.08 -5.99
N LEU A 413 -28.52 3.29 -6.36
CA LEU A 413 -27.17 3.62 -6.81
C LEU A 413 -26.12 3.37 -5.71
N LEU A 414 -26.40 3.80 -4.48
CA LEU A 414 -25.42 3.67 -3.40
C LEU A 414 -25.32 2.24 -2.86
N ARG A 415 -26.42 1.46 -2.88
CA ARG A 415 -26.36 0.00 -2.62
C ARG A 415 -25.51 -0.70 -3.66
N ALA A 416 -25.68 -0.39 -4.95
CA ALA A 416 -24.86 -0.97 -6.01
C ALA A 416 -23.37 -0.62 -5.84
N ALA A 417 -23.04 0.61 -5.41
CA ALA A 417 -21.67 0.99 -5.09
C ALA A 417 -21.11 0.18 -3.90
N ALA A 418 -21.89 0.02 -2.83
CA ALA A 418 -21.47 -0.72 -1.63
C ALA A 418 -21.29 -2.22 -1.92
N ASP A 419 -22.21 -2.83 -2.65
CA ASP A 419 -22.14 -4.25 -3.02
C ASP A 419 -20.96 -4.52 -3.98
N GLY A 420 -20.67 -3.57 -4.90
CA GLY A 420 -19.48 -3.62 -5.77
C GLY A 420 -18.18 -3.56 -4.96
N GLU A 421 -18.09 -2.62 -4.01
CA GLU A 421 -16.92 -2.50 -3.13
C GLU A 421 -16.68 -3.76 -2.31
N ASP A 422 -17.73 -4.35 -1.74
CA ASP A 422 -17.63 -5.60 -0.97
C ASP A 422 -17.21 -6.79 -1.83
N GLY A 423 -17.49 -6.76 -3.14
CA GLY A 423 -17.10 -7.79 -4.10
C GLY A 423 -15.60 -7.90 -4.37
N SER A 424 -14.76 -7.01 -3.80
CA SER A 424 -13.32 -7.02 -4.05
C SER A 424 -12.50 -6.67 -2.81
N VAL A 425 -11.22 -7.04 -2.85
CA VAL A 425 -10.26 -6.65 -1.82
C VAL A 425 -9.65 -5.28 -2.13
N LYS A 426 -9.16 -4.58 -1.10
CA LYS A 426 -8.43 -3.33 -1.26
C LYS A 426 -7.12 -3.56 -2.05
N HIS A 427 -6.67 -2.56 -2.78
CA HIS A 427 -5.39 -2.60 -3.47
C HIS A 427 -4.23 -2.28 -2.54
N VAL A 428 -3.13 -3.04 -2.61
CA VAL A 428 -1.94 -2.84 -1.75
C VAL A 428 -1.25 -1.48 -1.91
N ALA A 429 -1.48 -0.77 -3.04
CA ALA A 429 -0.96 0.57 -3.26
C ALA A 429 -1.75 1.66 -2.51
N MET A 430 -2.84 1.31 -1.83
CA MET A 430 -3.65 2.23 -1.04
C MET A 430 -3.59 1.84 0.44
N GLU A 431 -3.61 2.85 1.29
CA GLU A 431 -3.73 2.63 2.73
C GLU A 431 -5.07 1.97 3.05
N ASN A 432 -6.18 2.59 2.62
CA ASN A 432 -7.53 2.07 2.74
C ASN A 432 -8.41 2.67 1.63
N ARG A 433 -9.67 2.23 1.53
CA ARG A 433 -10.67 2.90 0.70
C ARG A 433 -10.73 4.38 1.09
N LEU A 434 -10.82 5.28 0.09
CA LEU A 434 -10.84 6.72 0.39
C LEU A 434 -12.05 7.09 1.26
N TYR A 435 -13.20 6.47 0.98
CA TYR A 435 -14.39 6.52 1.80
C TYR A 435 -15.17 5.21 1.61
N PRO A 436 -15.38 4.38 2.64
CA PRO A 436 -16.13 3.14 2.51
C PRO A 436 -17.56 3.38 2.04
N MET A 437 -18.00 2.69 1.01
CA MET A 437 -19.32 2.88 0.41
C MET A 437 -20.45 2.50 1.37
N ARG A 438 -20.22 1.52 2.27
CA ARG A 438 -21.16 1.18 3.35
C ARG A 438 -21.39 2.34 4.33
N GLU A 439 -20.34 3.13 4.64
CA GLU A 439 -20.52 4.33 5.49
C GLU A 439 -21.34 5.40 4.78
N LEU A 440 -21.08 5.66 3.49
CA LEU A 440 -21.88 6.60 2.69
C LEU A 440 -23.34 6.15 2.60
N LEU A 441 -23.60 4.84 2.44
CA LEU A 441 -24.97 4.29 2.45
C LEU A 441 -25.62 4.47 3.83
N GLY A 442 -24.89 4.18 4.90
CA GLY A 442 -25.36 4.42 6.26
C GLY A 442 -25.75 5.88 6.52
N GLU A 443 -24.91 6.84 6.04
CA GLU A 443 -25.23 8.28 6.15
C GLU A 443 -26.49 8.65 5.37
N LEU A 444 -26.66 8.15 4.15
CA LEU A 444 -27.83 8.44 3.32
C LEU A 444 -29.12 7.85 3.93
N LEU A 445 -29.04 6.62 4.46
CA LEU A 445 -30.14 5.96 5.18
C LEU A 445 -30.54 6.76 6.43
N LEU A 446 -29.54 7.22 7.20
CA LEU A 446 -29.79 8.01 8.40
C LEU A 446 -30.48 9.34 8.07
N GLN A 447 -30.04 10.07 7.02
CA GLN A 447 -30.68 11.28 6.53
C GLN A 447 -32.12 11.03 6.02
N SER A 448 -32.40 9.82 5.57
CA SER A 448 -33.72 9.39 5.09
C SER A 448 -34.61 8.84 6.21
N GLY A 449 -34.21 8.95 7.49
CA GLY A 449 -34.97 8.47 8.66
C GLY A 449 -34.96 6.95 8.85
N GLN A 450 -34.11 6.20 8.13
CA GLN A 450 -34.02 4.75 8.20
C GLN A 450 -32.89 4.33 9.18
N ALA A 451 -33.01 4.75 10.44
CA ALA A 451 -31.95 4.65 11.45
C ALA A 451 -31.46 3.21 11.70
N ALA A 452 -32.37 2.24 11.80
CA ALA A 452 -31.99 0.84 12.03
C ALA A 452 -31.21 0.25 10.84
N ALA A 453 -31.60 0.57 9.62
CA ALA A 453 -30.89 0.17 8.42
C ALA A 453 -29.50 0.85 8.33
N ALA A 454 -29.42 2.14 8.69
CA ALA A 454 -28.17 2.87 8.77
C ALA A 454 -27.20 2.24 9.76
N LEU A 455 -27.67 1.86 10.96
CA LEU A 455 -26.87 1.18 11.97
C LEU A 455 -26.27 -0.12 11.41
N HIS A 456 -27.07 -0.91 10.69
CA HIS A 456 -26.60 -2.15 10.07
C HIS A 456 -25.45 -1.91 9.09
N GLU A 457 -25.55 -0.87 8.25
CA GLU A 457 -24.49 -0.56 7.27
C GLU A 457 -23.19 -0.08 7.96
N PHE A 458 -23.29 0.76 9.00
CA PHE A 458 -22.11 1.15 9.79
C PHE A 458 -21.48 -0.04 10.53
N GLU A 459 -22.29 -0.93 11.13
CA GLU A 459 -21.78 -2.14 11.79
C GLU A 459 -21.12 -3.08 10.78
N THR A 460 -21.63 -3.16 9.56
CA THR A 460 -21.00 -3.94 8.47
C THR A 460 -19.67 -3.32 8.06
N SER A 461 -19.60 -1.99 7.89
CA SER A 461 -18.33 -1.31 7.62
C SER A 461 -17.29 -1.50 8.73
N LEU A 462 -17.69 -1.45 9.99
CA LEU A 462 -16.80 -1.61 11.15
C LEU A 462 -16.22 -3.02 11.30
N LYS A 463 -16.79 -4.05 10.67
CA LYS A 463 -16.19 -5.39 10.60
C LYS A 463 -14.96 -5.42 9.68
N GLU A 464 -15.03 -4.67 8.58
CA GLU A 464 -13.93 -4.57 7.60
C GLU A 464 -12.92 -3.47 7.98
N ASN A 465 -13.36 -2.42 8.70
CA ASN A 465 -12.59 -1.24 9.07
C ASN A 465 -12.76 -0.92 10.57
N PRO A 466 -12.21 -1.75 11.47
CA PRO A 466 -12.37 -1.58 12.90
C PRO A 466 -11.75 -0.26 13.40
N ASN A 467 -12.35 0.30 14.45
CA ASN A 467 -11.91 1.55 15.08
C ASN A 467 -11.82 2.76 14.12
N ARG A 468 -12.58 2.74 13.03
CA ARG A 468 -12.68 3.89 12.14
C ARG A 468 -13.57 4.97 12.76
N TYR A 469 -13.06 6.24 12.84
CA TYR A 469 -13.75 7.36 13.50
C TYR A 469 -15.17 7.57 12.94
N ARG A 470 -15.31 7.71 11.61
CA ARG A 470 -16.61 7.96 10.97
C ARG A 470 -17.55 6.77 11.10
N GLY A 471 -17.03 5.55 11.01
CA GLY A 471 -17.81 4.34 11.24
C GLY A 471 -18.39 4.29 12.66
N LEU A 472 -17.58 4.57 13.69
CA LEU A 472 -18.03 4.63 15.09
C LEU A 472 -19.04 5.77 15.33
N ALA A 473 -18.75 6.97 14.83
CA ALA A 473 -19.64 8.13 14.96
C ALA A 473 -20.98 7.89 14.24
N GLY A 474 -20.94 7.28 13.04
CA GLY A 474 -22.14 6.93 12.28
C GLY A 474 -22.98 5.87 12.97
N ALA A 475 -22.35 4.80 13.48
CA ALA A 475 -23.03 3.75 14.23
C ALA A 475 -23.67 4.29 15.52
N ALA A 476 -22.96 5.16 16.26
CA ALA A 476 -23.48 5.78 17.48
C ALA A 476 -24.74 6.62 17.19
N ARG A 477 -24.68 7.51 16.20
CA ARG A 477 -25.80 8.35 15.79
C ARG A 477 -26.99 7.55 15.25
N ALA A 478 -26.70 6.50 14.49
CA ALA A 478 -27.75 5.62 13.95
C ALA A 478 -28.43 4.82 15.06
N ALA A 479 -27.68 4.31 16.04
CA ALA A 479 -28.22 3.63 17.23
C ALA A 479 -29.07 4.59 18.09
N GLU A 480 -28.59 5.83 18.32
CA GLU A 480 -29.33 6.87 19.03
C GLU A 480 -30.68 7.18 18.33
N ALA A 481 -30.64 7.41 17.02
CA ALA A 481 -31.84 7.69 16.22
C ALA A 481 -32.80 6.50 16.11
N ALA A 482 -32.30 5.25 16.22
CA ALA A 482 -33.11 4.04 16.29
C ALA A 482 -33.68 3.77 17.69
N GLY A 483 -33.31 4.55 18.72
CA GLY A 483 -33.72 4.36 20.11
C GLY A 483 -32.94 3.26 20.87
N ASP A 484 -31.89 2.69 20.26
CA ASP A 484 -31.03 1.71 20.92
C ASP A 484 -29.97 2.42 21.76
N ARG A 485 -30.38 2.82 22.97
CA ARG A 485 -29.53 3.55 23.90
C ARG A 485 -28.29 2.77 24.31
N GLN A 486 -28.39 1.45 24.43
CA GLN A 486 -27.26 0.62 24.85
C GLN A 486 -26.15 0.64 23.80
N LYS A 487 -26.49 0.40 22.52
CA LYS A 487 -25.52 0.48 21.43
C LYS A 487 -25.00 1.90 21.23
N ALA A 488 -25.86 2.92 21.29
CA ALA A 488 -25.44 4.31 21.17
C ALA A 488 -24.37 4.67 22.21
N THR A 489 -24.61 4.37 23.49
CA THR A 489 -23.64 4.58 24.57
C THR A 489 -22.34 3.84 24.30
N ALA A 490 -22.39 2.56 23.94
CA ALA A 490 -21.20 1.76 23.67
C ALA A 490 -20.34 2.30 22.53
N TYR A 491 -20.97 2.79 21.43
CA TYR A 491 -20.24 3.38 20.32
C TYR A 491 -19.69 4.77 20.66
N PHE A 492 -20.42 5.61 21.39
CA PHE A 492 -19.92 6.91 21.87
C PHE A 492 -18.73 6.73 22.84
N GLU A 493 -18.77 5.75 23.72
CA GLU A 493 -17.65 5.43 24.62
C GLU A 493 -16.39 5.04 23.83
N LYS A 494 -16.53 4.18 22.80
CA LYS A 494 -15.44 3.82 21.90
C LYS A 494 -14.89 5.03 21.15
N LEU A 495 -15.76 5.89 20.63
CA LEU A 495 -15.37 7.11 19.92
C LEU A 495 -14.57 8.07 20.82
N VAL A 496 -15.02 8.29 22.06
CA VAL A 496 -14.33 9.16 23.02
C VAL A 496 -13.00 8.55 23.44
N ALA A 497 -12.93 7.24 23.67
CA ALA A 497 -11.68 6.55 24.00
C ALA A 497 -10.66 6.64 22.85
N LEU A 498 -11.10 6.37 21.61
CA LEU A 498 -10.29 6.49 20.40
C LEU A 498 -9.72 7.90 20.24
N SER A 499 -10.52 8.92 20.52
CA SER A 499 -10.21 10.33 20.31
C SER A 499 -9.69 11.02 21.58
N SER A 500 -9.13 10.25 22.53
CA SER A 500 -8.63 10.79 23.82
C SER A 500 -7.54 11.84 23.67
N LYS A 501 -6.81 11.82 22.56
CA LYS A 501 -5.73 12.77 22.20
C LYS A 501 -6.11 13.65 21.02
N ALA A 502 -7.42 13.87 20.77
CA ALA A 502 -7.91 14.76 19.71
C ALA A 502 -7.32 16.18 19.89
N ASP A 503 -6.94 16.81 18.78
CA ASP A 503 -6.34 18.14 18.75
C ASP A 503 -7.25 19.20 18.11
N THR A 504 -8.45 18.81 17.68
CA THR A 504 -9.51 19.68 17.20
C THR A 504 -10.88 19.27 17.73
N PRO A 505 -11.82 20.21 17.91
CA PRO A 505 -13.20 19.87 18.18
C PRO A 505 -13.87 19.33 16.91
N ARG A 506 -14.42 18.12 17.00
CA ARG A 506 -15.32 17.58 15.99
C ARG A 506 -16.74 17.48 16.57
N PRO A 507 -17.79 17.85 15.81
CA PRO A 507 -19.16 17.88 16.32
C PRO A 507 -19.62 16.56 16.95
N GLU A 508 -19.28 15.44 16.34
CA GLU A 508 -19.63 14.10 16.81
C GLU A 508 -18.97 13.78 18.15
N LEU A 509 -17.71 14.21 18.33
CA LEU A 509 -16.97 14.01 19.59
C LEU A 509 -17.52 14.91 20.70
N ALA A 510 -17.90 16.14 20.37
CA ALA A 510 -18.52 17.05 21.32
C ALA A 510 -19.86 16.47 21.82
N HIS A 511 -20.74 16.02 20.91
CA HIS A 511 -21.99 15.36 21.23
C HIS A 511 -21.81 14.10 22.08
N ALA A 512 -20.83 13.25 21.71
CA ALA A 512 -20.51 12.06 22.49
C ALA A 512 -20.10 12.37 23.93
N LYS A 513 -19.25 13.38 24.14
CA LYS A 513 -18.82 13.83 25.47
C LYS A 513 -19.99 14.36 26.30
N GLU A 514 -20.85 15.19 25.71
CA GLU A 514 -22.05 15.73 26.36
C GLU A 514 -22.98 14.62 26.83
N LEU A 515 -23.32 13.67 25.94
CA LEU A 515 -24.21 12.54 26.23
C LEU A 515 -23.66 11.65 27.35
N LEU A 516 -22.34 11.45 27.38
CA LEU A 516 -21.68 10.64 28.42
C LEU A 516 -21.39 11.42 29.72
N GLY A 517 -21.78 12.71 29.83
CA GLY A 517 -21.47 13.57 30.97
C GLY A 517 -19.97 13.81 31.16
N ARG A 518 -19.18 13.70 30.10
CA ARG A 518 -17.71 13.92 30.10
C ARG A 518 -17.39 15.29 29.51
N ARG A 519 -16.55 16.08 30.19
CA ARG A 519 -16.11 17.39 29.72
C ARG A 519 -14.82 17.32 28.88
#